data_93558584d8287d6123acdf13e446430c
#
_entry.id   93558584d8287d6123acdf13e446430c
#
_cell.length_a   1.000
_cell.length_b   1.000
_cell.length_c   1.000
_cell.angle_alpha   90.00
_cell.angle_beta   90.00
_cell.angle_gamma   90.00
#
_symmetry.space_group_name_H-M   'P 1'
#
loop_
_entity.id
_entity.type
_entity.pdbx_description
1 polymer ?
#
loop_
_entity_poly.entity_id
_entity_poly.type
_entity_poly.pdbx_seq_one_letter_code
_entity_poly.pdbx_strand_id
1 'polypeptide(L)'
;MNGIITPVLAGSVIEFMFPFNPDTVWRRLAAPFHPRNPSDNAKEITFLTAVPTIYNKLLSTFPHLPQETQQPARQAISPAHLRLNISGSAALPTPTKQAWQNLSNGNVLLERYGMTEVGMAISCGLHFDDRVDASVGWPLPSVEVRLVDTDTNMVIEPGHEVDATEREREGEIQLRGPCVFKEYWGNEKATNEAFVEDTDGGGKWFRTGDVATRRVVSTAGKGASGEWAQGPMYFIQGRQSVDIIKTGGEKVSALEVERELLSLYVPVSYPCLHPLVHDYRHTDRRVKSPNNRSSSTSPSLRTMGSKGRRRDYTAP
;
A
#
# COMPACT_ATOMS: atom_id res chain seq x y z
N MET A 1 8.15 -3.95 8.84
CA MET A 1 9.40 -3.50 9.47
C MET A 1 9.26 -2.11 10.09
N ASN A 2 8.86 -1.10 9.38
CA ASN A 2 8.82 0.29 9.89
C ASN A 2 7.91 0.52 11.09
N GLY A 3 6.80 -0.20 11.22
CA GLY A 3 5.91 -0.10 12.39
C GLY A 3 6.46 -0.74 13.67
N ILE A 4 7.56 -1.47 13.58
CA ILE A 4 8.18 -2.15 14.74
C ILE A 4 9.61 -1.63 14.97
N ILE A 5 10.47 -1.75 13.96
CA ILE A 5 11.90 -1.45 14.13
C ILE A 5 12.13 0.03 14.42
N THR A 6 11.53 0.91 13.64
CA THR A 6 11.70 2.36 13.83
C THR A 6 11.23 2.85 15.20
N PRO A 7 10.01 2.50 15.67
CA PRO A 7 9.59 2.88 17.01
C PRO A 7 10.47 2.31 18.12
N VAL A 8 10.94 1.07 18.01
CA VAL A 8 11.85 0.46 18.99
C VAL A 8 13.16 1.24 19.06
N LEU A 9 13.77 1.55 17.91
CA LEU A 9 15.00 2.34 17.86
C LEU A 9 14.82 3.76 18.40
N ALA A 10 13.61 4.32 18.24
CA ALA A 10 13.25 5.63 18.78
C ALA A 10 12.86 5.60 20.27
N GLY A 11 12.89 4.45 20.94
CA GLY A 11 12.46 4.31 22.32
C GLY A 11 10.95 4.50 22.53
N SER A 12 10.15 4.34 21.50
CA SER A 12 8.69 4.48 21.56
C SER A 12 8.01 3.23 22.10
N VAL A 13 6.89 3.41 22.79
CA VAL A 13 6.02 2.30 23.18
C VAL A 13 5.21 1.87 21.97
N ILE A 14 5.20 0.57 21.70
CA ILE A 14 4.41 -0.04 20.63
C ILE A 14 3.25 -0.80 21.26
N GLU A 15 2.06 -0.58 20.73
CA GLU A 15 0.86 -1.28 21.13
C GLU A 15 0.32 -2.07 19.93
N PHE A 16 0.23 -3.39 20.09
CA PHE A 16 -0.33 -4.30 19.10
C PHE A 16 -1.77 -4.63 19.43
N MET A 17 -2.64 -4.46 18.44
CA MET A 17 -4.07 -4.79 18.58
C MET A 17 -4.41 -5.99 17.68
N PHE A 18 -4.33 -7.18 18.24
CA PHE A 18 -4.60 -8.43 17.54
C PHE A 18 -5.55 -9.33 18.37
N PRO A 19 -6.59 -9.93 17.75
CA PRO A 19 -7.00 -9.71 16.36
C PRO A 19 -7.56 -8.30 16.16
N PHE A 20 -7.48 -7.79 14.94
CA PHE A 20 -8.01 -6.46 14.62
C PHE A 20 -9.52 -6.42 14.85
N ASN A 21 -9.95 -5.48 15.67
CA ASN A 21 -11.34 -5.16 15.91
C ASN A 21 -11.52 -3.64 15.95
N PRO A 22 -12.32 -3.04 15.07
CA PRO A 22 -12.43 -1.59 14.96
C PRO A 22 -13.02 -0.95 16.23
N ASP A 23 -13.97 -1.60 16.92
CA ASP A 23 -14.54 -1.06 18.16
C ASP A 23 -13.50 -1.01 19.27
N THR A 24 -12.64 -2.02 19.35
CA THR A 24 -11.55 -2.05 20.31
C THR A 24 -10.53 -0.94 20.01
N VAL A 25 -10.20 -0.72 18.73
CA VAL A 25 -9.32 0.38 18.32
C VAL A 25 -9.93 1.73 18.71
N TRP A 26 -11.21 1.96 18.40
CA TRP A 26 -11.89 3.20 18.77
C TRP A 26 -11.93 3.44 20.28
N ARG A 27 -12.28 2.42 21.06
CA ARG A 27 -12.27 2.53 22.52
C ARG A 27 -10.87 2.83 23.06
N ARG A 28 -9.83 2.20 22.50
CA ARG A 28 -8.45 2.45 22.92
C ARG A 28 -7.99 3.87 22.59
N LEU A 29 -8.31 4.38 21.40
CA LEU A 29 -8.02 5.75 21.00
C LEU A 29 -8.74 6.77 21.88
N ALA A 30 -10.03 6.51 22.17
CA ALA A 30 -10.87 7.39 22.96
C ALA A 30 -10.54 7.39 24.47
N ALA A 31 -9.93 6.32 24.98
CA ALA A 31 -9.74 6.11 26.42
C ALA A 31 -9.09 7.29 27.16
N PRO A 32 -8.02 7.96 26.66
CA PRO A 32 -7.41 9.10 27.34
C PRO A 32 -8.31 10.32 27.45
N PHE A 33 -9.35 10.41 26.61
CA PHE A 33 -10.24 11.56 26.48
C PHE A 33 -11.65 11.32 27.02
N HIS A 34 -11.90 10.13 27.60
CA HIS A 34 -13.23 9.77 28.08
C HIS A 34 -13.52 10.35 29.47
N PRO A 35 -14.53 11.22 29.64
CA PRO A 35 -14.74 11.98 30.90
C PRO A 35 -15.13 11.10 32.09
N ARG A 36 -15.75 9.92 31.84
CA ARG A 36 -16.26 9.02 32.88
C ARG A 36 -15.32 7.87 33.26
N ASN A 37 -14.23 7.72 32.54
CA ASN A 37 -13.28 6.66 32.80
C ASN A 37 -11.86 7.20 32.51
N PRO A 38 -11.37 8.15 33.29
CA PRO A 38 -9.97 8.41 33.29
C PRO A 38 -9.34 7.15 33.88
N SER A 39 -9.05 6.17 33.01
CA SER A 39 -8.06 5.18 33.40
C SER A 39 -6.78 6.02 33.56
N ASP A 40 -6.40 6.32 34.79
CA ASP A 40 -5.33 7.24 35.16
C ASP A 40 -3.97 6.95 34.47
N ASN A 41 -3.92 5.94 33.60
CA ASN A 41 -2.75 5.47 32.89
C ASN A 41 -2.94 5.27 31.35
N ALA A 42 -4.08 5.58 30.75
CA ALA A 42 -4.23 5.46 29.32
C ALA A 42 -3.46 6.58 28.59
N LYS A 43 -2.26 6.26 28.12
CA LYS A 43 -1.46 7.19 27.31
C LYS A 43 -2.12 7.44 25.95
N GLU A 44 -1.98 8.65 25.44
CA GLU A 44 -2.41 9.01 24.10
C GLU A 44 -1.65 8.19 23.04
N ILE A 45 -2.36 7.81 21.99
CA ILE A 45 -1.76 7.24 20.80
C ILE A 45 -1.40 8.41 19.88
N THR A 46 -0.12 8.64 19.68
CA THR A 46 0.37 9.75 18.86
C THR A 46 0.73 9.36 17.43
N PHE A 47 0.74 8.06 17.15
CA PHE A 47 1.12 7.48 15.86
C PHE A 47 0.25 6.29 15.54
N LEU A 48 -0.35 6.29 14.33
CA LEU A 48 -1.13 5.18 13.80
C LEU A 48 -0.63 4.82 12.40
N THR A 49 -0.30 3.57 12.17
CA THR A 49 -0.01 3.07 10.83
C THR A 49 -0.92 1.91 10.50
N ALA A 50 -1.57 2.00 9.36
CA ALA A 50 -2.53 1.00 8.92
C ALA A 50 -2.61 0.97 7.38
N VAL A 51 -3.23 -0.08 6.85
CA VAL A 51 -3.57 -0.18 5.42
C VAL A 51 -4.93 0.49 5.16
N PRO A 52 -5.24 0.88 3.91
CA PRO A 52 -6.51 1.55 3.58
C PRO A 52 -7.76 0.83 4.07
N THR A 53 -7.76 -0.52 4.00
CA THR A 53 -8.88 -1.35 4.48
C THR A 53 -9.16 -1.16 5.98
N ILE A 54 -8.15 -0.89 6.79
CA ILE A 54 -8.31 -0.63 8.22
C ILE A 54 -8.99 0.73 8.43
N TYR A 55 -8.54 1.77 7.71
CA TYR A 55 -9.17 3.10 7.74
C TYR A 55 -10.65 3.02 7.32
N ASN A 56 -10.97 2.29 6.25
CA ASN A 56 -12.35 2.07 5.81
C ASN A 56 -13.20 1.40 6.89
N LYS A 57 -12.69 0.37 7.56
CA LYS A 57 -13.38 -0.29 8.66
C LYS A 57 -13.57 0.64 9.86
N LEU A 58 -12.59 1.45 10.19
CA LEU A 58 -12.73 2.45 11.25
C LEU A 58 -13.79 3.50 10.89
N LEU A 59 -13.76 4.03 9.68
CA LEU A 59 -14.75 5.00 9.18
C LEU A 59 -16.17 4.43 9.21
N SER A 60 -16.37 3.20 8.72
CA SER A 60 -17.70 2.56 8.67
C SER A 60 -18.27 2.22 10.05
N THR A 61 -17.43 1.96 11.04
CA THR A 61 -17.88 1.62 12.40
C THR A 61 -18.07 2.84 13.30
N PHE A 62 -17.41 3.95 12.98
CA PHE A 62 -17.49 5.16 13.81
C PHE A 62 -18.93 5.63 14.12
N PRO A 63 -19.88 5.70 13.15
CA PRO A 63 -21.26 6.13 13.42
C PRO A 63 -22.02 5.21 14.38
N HIS A 64 -21.58 3.96 14.53
CA HIS A 64 -22.21 2.97 15.37
C HIS A 64 -21.63 2.92 16.80
N LEU A 65 -20.60 3.71 17.08
CA LEU A 65 -20.05 3.84 18.43
C LEU A 65 -21.07 4.47 19.38
N PRO A 66 -21.04 4.13 20.68
CA PRO A 66 -21.81 4.85 21.69
C PRO A 66 -21.53 6.36 21.60
N GLN A 67 -22.57 7.17 21.72
CA GLN A 67 -22.47 8.63 21.56
C GLN A 67 -21.41 9.24 22.50
N GLU A 68 -21.30 8.71 23.72
CA GLU A 68 -20.29 9.10 24.70
C GLU A 68 -18.85 8.80 24.26
N THR A 69 -18.64 7.86 23.34
CA THR A 69 -17.32 7.47 22.81
C THR A 69 -16.96 8.27 21.53
N GLN A 70 -17.95 8.72 20.76
CA GLN A 70 -17.69 9.38 19.46
C GLN A 70 -16.87 10.66 19.60
N GLN A 71 -17.21 11.53 20.57
CA GLN A 71 -16.48 12.78 20.76
C GLN A 71 -15.03 12.56 21.24
N PRO A 72 -14.77 11.72 22.29
CA PRO A 72 -13.43 11.32 22.66
C PRO A 72 -12.63 10.69 21.52
N ALA A 73 -13.23 9.82 20.71
CA ALA A 73 -12.59 9.19 19.57
C ALA A 73 -12.21 10.21 18.49
N ARG A 74 -13.09 11.16 18.19
CA ARG A 74 -12.83 12.26 17.24
C ARG A 74 -11.71 13.17 17.72
N GLN A 75 -11.68 13.48 19.02
CA GLN A 75 -10.58 14.22 19.64
C GLN A 75 -9.25 13.49 19.52
N ALA A 76 -9.24 12.20 19.81
CA ALA A 76 -8.03 11.36 19.77
C ALA A 76 -7.35 11.32 18.39
N ILE A 77 -8.12 11.34 17.30
CA ILE A 77 -7.57 11.29 15.94
C ILE A 77 -7.30 12.66 15.32
N SER A 78 -7.58 13.74 16.04
CA SER A 78 -7.33 15.10 15.56
C SER A 78 -5.84 15.40 15.41
N PRO A 79 -5.44 16.41 14.62
CA PRO A 79 -4.04 16.83 14.47
C PRO A 79 -3.32 17.17 15.79
N ALA A 80 -4.09 17.60 16.80
CA ALA A 80 -3.55 17.97 18.11
C ALA A 80 -3.03 16.77 18.91
N HIS A 81 -3.61 15.58 18.71
CA HIS A 81 -3.32 14.38 19.50
C HIS A 81 -2.69 13.27 18.68
N LEU A 82 -3.25 12.93 17.52
CA LEU A 82 -2.67 11.94 16.61
C LEU A 82 -1.70 12.64 15.65
N ARG A 83 -0.48 12.86 16.11
CA ARG A 83 0.56 13.57 15.37
C ARG A 83 0.82 13.02 13.96
N LEU A 84 0.76 11.70 13.80
CA LEU A 84 1.06 11.05 12.54
C LEU A 84 0.16 9.83 12.31
N ASN A 85 -0.55 9.85 11.22
CA ASN A 85 -1.37 8.76 10.70
C ASN A 85 -0.92 8.40 9.28
N ILE A 86 -0.56 7.13 9.08
CA ILE A 86 0.08 6.66 7.86
C ILE A 86 -0.76 5.59 7.20
N SER A 87 -0.95 5.74 5.90
CA SER A 87 -1.47 4.70 5.03
C SER A 87 -0.38 4.19 4.09
N GLY A 88 -0.33 2.88 3.87
CA GLY A 88 0.66 2.26 2.97
C GLY A 88 0.30 0.83 2.62
N SER A 89 1.18 0.15 1.89
CA SER A 89 1.05 -1.21 1.38
C SER A 89 -0.04 -1.41 0.31
N ALA A 90 -0.83 -0.41 0.01
CA ALA A 90 -1.82 -0.35 -1.07
C ALA A 90 -2.12 1.11 -1.37
N ALA A 91 -2.63 1.39 -2.57
CA ALA A 91 -3.10 2.72 -2.94
C ALA A 91 -4.25 3.15 -2.01
N LEU A 92 -4.19 4.39 -1.54
CA LEU A 92 -5.23 4.96 -0.68
C LEU A 92 -6.33 5.57 -1.56
N PRO A 93 -7.60 5.09 -1.46
CA PRO A 93 -8.68 5.72 -2.19
C PRO A 93 -8.94 7.15 -1.70
N THR A 94 -9.09 8.07 -2.64
CA THR A 94 -9.41 9.48 -2.37
C THR A 94 -10.60 9.66 -1.42
N PRO A 95 -11.75 8.96 -1.60
CA PRO A 95 -12.87 9.07 -0.66
C PRO A 95 -12.52 8.66 0.77
N THR A 96 -11.66 7.64 0.95
CA THR A 96 -11.19 7.22 2.28
C THR A 96 -10.35 8.31 2.93
N LYS A 97 -9.42 8.92 2.19
CA LYS A 97 -8.57 10.01 2.66
C LYS A 97 -9.39 11.22 3.09
N GLN A 98 -10.34 11.63 2.25
CA GLN A 98 -11.25 12.75 2.52
C GLN A 98 -12.17 12.47 3.72
N ALA A 99 -12.77 11.28 3.80
CA ALA A 99 -13.62 10.90 4.92
C ALA A 99 -12.85 10.88 6.24
N TRP A 100 -11.60 10.38 6.24
CA TRP A 100 -10.75 10.43 7.41
C TRP A 100 -10.39 11.87 7.81
N GLN A 101 -10.00 12.71 6.86
CA GLN A 101 -9.70 14.12 7.09
C GLN A 101 -10.89 14.86 7.70
N ASN A 102 -12.10 14.63 7.18
CA ASN A 102 -13.32 15.23 7.70
C ASN A 102 -13.65 14.73 9.12
N LEU A 103 -13.51 13.42 9.38
CA LEU A 103 -13.77 12.85 10.68
C LEU A 103 -12.79 13.34 11.73
N SER A 104 -11.53 13.51 11.38
CA SER A 104 -10.41 13.84 12.27
C SER A 104 -10.13 15.33 12.42
N ASN A 105 -11.04 16.21 11.97
CA ASN A 105 -10.86 17.67 12.00
C ASN A 105 -9.60 18.14 11.25
N GLY A 106 -9.35 17.58 10.06
CA GLY A 106 -8.27 18.02 9.18
C GLY A 106 -6.98 17.19 9.26
N ASN A 107 -6.96 16.08 9.99
CA ASN A 107 -5.76 15.24 10.04
C ASN A 107 -5.63 14.38 8.76
N VAL A 108 -4.91 14.89 7.78
CA VAL A 108 -4.71 14.25 6.49
C VAL A 108 -3.83 12.99 6.62
N LEU A 109 -4.23 11.88 6.00
CA LEU A 109 -3.42 10.66 5.94
C LEU A 109 -2.14 10.91 5.13
N LEU A 110 -1.02 10.43 5.66
CA LEU A 110 0.28 10.44 4.98
C LEU A 110 0.46 9.14 4.22
N GLU A 111 0.70 9.25 2.92
CA GLU A 111 0.98 8.10 2.05
C GLU A 111 2.48 7.88 1.89
N ARG A 112 2.88 6.60 1.81
CA ARG A 112 4.27 6.19 1.61
C ARG A 112 4.36 4.98 0.70
N TYR A 113 5.44 4.92 -0.05
CA TYR A 113 5.79 3.80 -0.92
C TYR A 113 7.06 3.11 -0.42
N GLY A 114 6.98 1.80 -0.39
CA GLY A 114 8.07 0.93 -0.02
C GLY A 114 7.67 -0.54 -0.05
N MET A 115 8.65 -1.40 0.06
CA MET A 115 8.48 -2.85 0.04
C MET A 115 9.54 -3.53 0.91
N THR A 116 9.49 -4.84 1.04
CA THR A 116 10.44 -5.58 1.88
C THR A 116 11.88 -5.37 1.44
N GLU A 117 12.12 -5.26 0.15
CA GLU A 117 13.42 -5.11 -0.49
C GLU A 117 14.11 -3.76 -0.22
N VAL A 118 13.34 -2.73 0.15
CA VAL A 118 13.87 -1.38 0.34
C VAL A 118 13.43 -0.72 1.66
N GLY A 119 12.57 -1.37 2.42
CA GLY A 119 11.95 -0.74 3.59
C GLY A 119 11.00 0.38 3.17
N MET A 120 11.43 1.64 3.26
CA MET A 120 10.66 2.80 2.80
C MET A 120 11.53 3.64 1.87
N ALA A 121 11.03 3.87 0.64
CA ALA A 121 11.78 4.58 -0.39
C ALA A 121 11.25 5.99 -0.64
N ILE A 122 9.93 6.16 -0.72
CA ILE A 122 9.29 7.43 -1.09
C ILE A 122 8.22 7.74 -0.04
N SER A 123 8.07 9.00 0.33
CA SER A 123 7.08 9.44 1.32
C SER A 123 6.53 10.81 0.97
N CYS A 124 5.24 11.02 1.23
CA CYS A 124 4.72 12.37 1.38
C CYS A 124 5.38 13.08 2.55
N GLY A 125 5.37 14.41 2.51
CA GLY A 125 5.92 15.25 3.56
C GLY A 125 5.11 15.22 4.85
N LEU A 126 5.72 15.73 5.94
CA LEU A 126 5.05 15.82 7.23
C LEU A 126 4.03 16.96 7.27
N HIS A 127 4.24 18.03 6.51
CA HIS A 127 3.28 19.13 6.36
C HIS A 127 2.04 18.65 5.60
N PHE A 128 0.85 19.14 5.97
CA PHE A 128 -0.40 18.66 5.38
C PHE A 128 -0.54 18.99 3.89
N ASP A 129 -0.05 20.17 3.47
CA ASP A 129 -0.06 20.57 2.05
C ASP A 129 0.81 19.66 1.18
N ASP A 130 1.81 19.00 1.77
CA ASP A 130 2.68 18.03 1.10
C ASP A 130 2.09 16.62 1.03
N ARG A 131 0.87 16.41 1.58
CA ARG A 131 0.16 15.12 1.52
C ARG A 131 -0.87 15.12 0.40
N VAL A 132 -0.38 15.36 -0.80
CA VAL A 132 -1.20 15.43 -2.02
C VAL A 132 -1.91 14.10 -2.27
N ASP A 133 -3.15 14.19 -2.74
CA ASP A 133 -3.95 13.01 -3.05
C ASP A 133 -3.34 12.18 -4.16
N ALA A 134 -3.43 10.86 -4.02
CA ALA A 134 -2.85 9.87 -4.93
C ALA A 134 -1.31 9.89 -5.06
N SER A 135 -0.61 10.82 -4.42
CA SER A 135 0.85 10.89 -4.44
C SER A 135 1.46 10.11 -3.28
N VAL A 136 2.60 9.53 -3.52
CA VAL A 136 3.48 8.96 -2.48
C VAL A 136 4.61 9.91 -2.09
N GLY A 137 4.66 11.11 -2.68
CA GLY A 137 5.60 12.18 -2.32
C GLY A 137 6.95 12.09 -3.03
N TRP A 138 8.02 12.26 -2.27
CA TRP A 138 9.40 12.39 -2.74
C TRP A 138 10.29 11.27 -2.21
N PRO A 139 11.42 10.99 -2.88
CA PRO A 139 12.43 10.08 -2.36
C PRO A 139 12.89 10.50 -0.97
N LEU A 140 13.00 9.56 -0.05
CA LEU A 140 13.58 9.80 1.25
C LEU A 140 15.09 10.08 1.16
N PRO A 141 15.70 10.79 2.12
CA PRO A 141 17.14 11.00 2.15
C PRO A 141 17.91 9.69 1.94
N SER A 142 18.93 9.72 1.10
CA SER A 142 19.77 8.58 0.70
C SER A 142 19.10 7.56 -0.23
N VAL A 143 17.92 7.85 -0.75
CA VAL A 143 17.27 7.02 -1.78
C VAL A 143 17.33 7.75 -3.12
N GLU A 144 17.92 7.10 -4.09
CA GLU A 144 17.88 7.53 -5.47
C GLU A 144 16.74 6.82 -6.21
N VAL A 145 15.98 7.57 -6.98
CA VAL A 145 14.84 7.07 -7.75
C VAL A 145 14.95 7.53 -9.19
N ARG A 146 14.81 6.60 -10.12
CA ARG A 146 14.63 6.92 -11.55
C ARG A 146 13.39 6.24 -12.08
N LEU A 147 12.79 6.80 -13.12
CA LEU A 147 11.74 6.18 -13.91
C LEU A 147 12.33 5.70 -15.22
N VAL A 148 12.07 4.45 -15.57
CA VAL A 148 12.49 3.83 -16.82
C VAL A 148 11.25 3.52 -17.64
N ASP A 149 11.12 4.16 -18.78
CA ASP A 149 10.02 3.95 -19.72
C ASP A 149 9.93 2.46 -20.10
N THR A 150 8.74 1.89 -19.90
CA THR A 150 8.54 0.44 -20.02
C THR A 150 8.49 -0.09 -21.45
N ASP A 151 8.41 0.79 -22.45
CA ASP A 151 8.39 0.41 -23.86
C ASP A 151 9.74 0.62 -24.53
N THR A 152 10.41 1.73 -24.21
CA THR A 152 11.71 2.09 -24.82
C THR A 152 12.89 1.64 -23.96
N ASN A 153 12.67 1.30 -22.70
CA ASN A 153 13.70 0.98 -21.71
C ASN A 153 14.71 2.13 -21.50
N MET A 154 14.28 3.37 -21.75
CA MET A 154 15.08 4.58 -21.57
C MET A 154 14.71 5.27 -20.27
N VAL A 155 15.69 5.88 -19.60
CA VAL A 155 15.43 6.70 -18.41
C VAL A 155 14.61 7.93 -18.80
N ILE A 156 13.57 8.21 -18.03
CA ILE A 156 12.79 9.45 -18.14
C ILE A 156 13.51 10.50 -17.30
N GLU A 157 14.27 11.35 -17.99
CA GLU A 157 15.05 12.40 -17.32
C GLU A 157 14.14 13.45 -16.66
N PRO A 158 14.59 14.10 -15.58
CA PRO A 158 13.89 15.25 -15.01
C PRO A 158 13.65 16.34 -16.05
N GLY A 159 12.41 16.85 -16.10
CA GLY A 159 11.99 17.82 -17.11
C GLY A 159 11.42 17.20 -18.38
N HIS A 160 11.43 15.87 -18.51
CA HIS A 160 10.84 15.13 -19.63
C HIS A 160 9.69 14.22 -19.18
N GLU A 161 8.94 14.68 -18.19
CA GLU A 161 7.80 13.97 -17.59
C GLU A 161 6.58 13.87 -18.52
N VAL A 162 6.55 14.67 -19.58
CA VAL A 162 5.50 14.63 -20.60
C VAL A 162 6.07 14.31 -21.95
N ASP A 163 5.30 13.65 -22.79
CA ASP A 163 5.65 13.36 -24.18
C ASP A 163 5.30 14.53 -25.12
N ALA A 164 5.56 14.35 -26.40
CA ALA A 164 5.27 15.34 -27.44
C ALA A 164 3.74 15.62 -27.62
N THR A 165 2.88 14.78 -27.02
CA THR A 165 1.41 14.91 -27.03
C THR A 165 0.86 15.47 -25.72
N GLU A 166 1.74 15.99 -24.85
CA GLU A 166 1.42 16.51 -23.52
C GLU A 166 0.86 15.45 -22.54
N ARG A 167 1.08 14.15 -22.82
CA ARG A 167 0.71 13.07 -21.89
C ARG A 167 1.81 12.80 -20.89
N GLU A 168 1.44 12.51 -19.64
CA GLU A 168 2.40 12.09 -18.63
C GLU A 168 3.07 10.77 -19.05
N ARG A 169 4.39 10.72 -18.95
CA ARG A 169 5.16 9.52 -19.22
C ARG A 169 5.18 8.61 -18.01
N GLU A 170 4.90 7.34 -18.27
CA GLU A 170 4.93 6.29 -17.27
C GLU A 170 6.22 5.51 -17.34
N GLY A 171 6.82 5.22 -16.19
CA GLY A 171 8.02 4.43 -16.11
C GLY A 171 8.06 3.49 -14.93
N GLU A 172 8.80 2.37 -15.07
CA GLU A 172 9.14 1.50 -13.96
C GLU A 172 9.99 2.27 -12.95
N ILE A 173 9.60 2.23 -11.68
CA ILE A 173 10.42 2.76 -10.59
C ILE A 173 11.65 1.87 -10.43
N GLN A 174 12.83 2.46 -10.51
CA GLN A 174 14.07 1.82 -10.13
C GLN A 174 14.72 2.58 -8.98
N LEU A 175 15.24 1.84 -8.01
CA LEU A 175 15.74 2.37 -6.75
C LEU A 175 17.21 2.03 -6.54
N ARG A 176 17.97 2.98 -5.98
CA ARG A 176 19.35 2.80 -5.55
C ARG A 176 19.56 3.47 -4.19
N GLY A 177 20.42 2.93 -3.38
CA GLY A 177 20.78 3.49 -2.08
C GLY A 177 21.02 2.44 -1.00
N PRO A 178 21.48 2.85 0.18
CA PRO A 178 21.87 1.94 1.25
C PRO A 178 20.70 1.15 1.87
N CYS A 179 19.45 1.58 1.64
CA CYS A 179 18.27 0.87 2.10
C CYS A 179 17.86 -0.30 1.20
N VAL A 180 18.41 -0.38 -0.03
CA VAL A 180 18.10 -1.46 -0.97
C VAL A 180 18.79 -2.74 -0.52
N PHE A 181 18.04 -3.84 -0.51
CA PHE A 181 18.56 -5.16 -0.14
C PHE A 181 19.69 -5.61 -1.08
N LYS A 182 20.48 -6.57 -0.66
CA LYS A 182 21.61 -7.04 -1.45
C LYS A 182 21.24 -8.17 -2.40
N GLU A 183 20.43 -9.12 -1.92
CA GLU A 183 20.11 -10.33 -2.67
C GLU A 183 18.85 -11.02 -2.12
N TYR A 184 18.24 -11.84 -2.92
CA TYR A 184 17.29 -12.86 -2.47
C TYR A 184 18.04 -14.07 -1.99
N TRP A 185 17.92 -14.38 -0.72
CA TRP A 185 18.68 -15.48 -0.08
C TRP A 185 18.50 -16.81 -0.81
N GLY A 186 19.62 -17.38 -1.26
CA GLY A 186 19.64 -18.66 -1.97
C GLY A 186 18.99 -18.65 -3.36
N ASN A 187 18.71 -17.47 -3.94
CA ASN A 187 18.10 -17.35 -5.26
C ASN A 187 18.86 -16.34 -6.13
N GLU A 188 20.00 -16.79 -6.64
CA GLU A 188 20.88 -15.98 -7.49
C GLU A 188 20.17 -15.52 -8.78
N LYS A 189 19.37 -16.40 -9.39
CA LYS A 189 18.61 -16.07 -10.60
C LYS A 189 17.68 -14.89 -10.37
N ALA A 190 16.84 -14.94 -9.35
CA ALA A 190 15.93 -13.84 -9.02
C ALA A 190 16.69 -12.57 -8.65
N THR A 191 17.84 -12.69 -7.98
CA THR A 191 18.69 -11.55 -7.65
C THR A 191 19.22 -10.87 -8.91
N ASN A 192 19.77 -11.65 -9.85
CA ASN A 192 20.28 -11.09 -11.11
C ASN A 192 19.18 -10.45 -11.98
N GLU A 193 17.97 -11.01 -11.97
CA GLU A 193 16.82 -10.44 -12.68
C GLU A 193 16.30 -9.13 -12.04
N ALA A 194 16.48 -8.98 -10.72
CA ALA A 194 16.00 -7.83 -9.96
C ALA A 194 16.90 -6.59 -10.07
N PHE A 195 18.14 -6.73 -10.52
CA PHE A 195 19.09 -5.63 -10.58
C PHE A 195 19.58 -5.34 -11.99
N VAL A 196 19.80 -4.06 -12.27
CA VAL A 196 20.40 -3.56 -13.52
C VAL A 196 21.66 -2.80 -13.18
N GLU A 197 22.78 -3.16 -13.84
CA GLU A 197 24.03 -2.40 -13.75
C GLU A 197 23.83 -1.01 -14.39
N ASP A 198 24.47 -0.01 -13.81
CA ASP A 198 24.53 1.30 -14.43
C ASP A 198 25.93 1.59 -14.94
N THR A 199 25.98 2.37 -16.04
CA THR A 199 27.23 2.81 -16.68
C THR A 199 27.86 4.00 -15.96
N ASP A 200 27.15 4.62 -15.02
CA ASP A 200 27.62 5.80 -14.26
C ASP A 200 28.60 5.44 -13.12
N GLY A 201 28.82 4.14 -12.85
CA GLY A 201 29.67 3.65 -11.77
C GLY A 201 29.05 3.81 -10.37
N GLY A 202 27.80 4.25 -10.26
CA GLY A 202 27.07 4.42 -8.99
C GLY A 202 26.51 3.12 -8.42
N GLY A 203 26.72 1.98 -9.09
CA GLY A 203 26.26 0.67 -8.67
C GLY A 203 24.95 0.24 -9.33
N LYS A 204 24.30 -0.77 -8.74
CA LYS A 204 23.11 -1.40 -9.33
C LYS A 204 21.83 -0.66 -8.99
N TRP A 205 20.90 -0.65 -9.93
CA TRP A 205 19.52 -0.21 -9.72
C TRP A 205 18.63 -1.41 -9.50
N PHE A 206 17.86 -1.37 -8.42
CA PHE A 206 16.82 -2.36 -8.13
C PHE A 206 15.56 -2.06 -8.93
N ARG A 207 15.08 -3.03 -9.68
CA ARG A 207 13.83 -3.00 -10.44
C ARG A 207 12.66 -3.37 -9.53
N THR A 208 11.74 -2.44 -9.32
CA THR A 208 10.60 -2.68 -8.42
C THR A 208 9.46 -3.44 -9.10
N GLY A 209 9.34 -3.33 -10.42
CA GLY A 209 8.20 -3.80 -11.19
C GLY A 209 6.95 -2.92 -11.03
N ASP A 210 7.03 -1.84 -10.26
CA ASP A 210 5.94 -0.88 -10.08
C ASP A 210 6.12 0.30 -11.04
N VAL A 211 5.02 0.74 -11.64
CA VAL A 211 4.97 1.84 -12.62
C VAL A 211 4.47 3.10 -11.92
N ALA A 212 5.08 4.23 -12.25
CA ALA A 212 4.69 5.53 -11.73
C ALA A 212 4.81 6.62 -12.78
N THR A 213 4.10 7.71 -12.56
CA THR A 213 4.36 9.02 -13.18
C THR A 213 5.04 9.94 -12.18
N ARG A 214 5.62 11.03 -12.69
CA ARG A 214 6.27 12.05 -11.87
C ARG A 214 5.87 13.43 -12.39
N ARG A 215 5.39 14.30 -11.50
CA ARG A 215 4.98 15.66 -11.88
C ARG A 215 5.14 16.66 -10.75
N VAL A 216 5.29 17.93 -11.12
CA VAL A 216 5.30 19.05 -10.18
C VAL A 216 3.86 19.37 -9.76
N VAL A 217 3.64 19.53 -8.47
CA VAL A 217 2.35 19.96 -7.91
C VAL A 217 2.51 21.38 -7.36
N SER A 218 1.78 22.33 -7.89
CA SER A 218 1.92 23.75 -7.56
C SER A 218 1.66 24.11 -6.09
N THR A 219 0.86 23.30 -5.40
CA THR A 219 0.48 23.52 -3.99
C THR A 219 1.45 22.89 -2.99
N ALA A 220 2.34 21.97 -3.41
CA ALA A 220 3.21 21.17 -2.57
C ALA A 220 4.69 21.34 -2.96
N GLY A 221 5.60 20.74 -2.18
CA GLY A 221 7.01 20.71 -2.52
C GLY A 221 7.75 22.04 -2.37
N LYS A 222 7.28 22.90 -1.45
CA LYS A 222 7.86 24.23 -1.16
C LYS A 222 8.84 24.21 0.02
N GLY A 223 9.27 23.03 0.45
CA GLY A 223 10.21 22.86 1.55
C GLY A 223 9.60 22.89 2.95
N ALA A 224 8.26 22.95 3.09
CA ALA A 224 7.60 22.94 4.39
C ALA A 224 7.87 21.66 5.21
N SER A 225 8.13 20.54 4.54
CA SER A 225 8.49 19.25 5.16
C SER A 225 9.99 18.97 5.19
N GLY A 226 10.81 19.94 4.80
CA GLY A 226 12.27 19.85 4.72
C GLY A 226 12.80 19.86 3.29
N GLU A 227 14.10 19.99 3.14
CA GLU A 227 14.79 20.12 1.84
C GLU A 227 14.59 18.88 0.92
N TRP A 228 14.39 17.69 1.49
CA TRP A 228 14.17 16.47 0.75
C TRP A 228 12.80 16.42 0.05
N ALA A 229 11.81 17.19 0.53
CA ALA A 229 10.45 17.22 0.05
C ALA A 229 10.23 18.40 -0.93
N GLN A 230 10.96 18.38 -2.04
CA GLN A 230 10.91 19.42 -3.08
C GLN A 230 10.94 18.81 -4.48
N GLY A 231 10.49 19.59 -5.46
CA GLY A 231 10.46 19.18 -6.85
C GLY A 231 9.27 18.27 -7.19
N PRO A 232 9.38 17.47 -8.25
CA PRO A 232 8.28 16.63 -8.72
C PRO A 232 7.97 15.49 -7.77
N MET A 233 6.67 15.21 -7.58
CA MET A 233 6.14 14.12 -6.77
C MET A 233 5.91 12.88 -7.61
N TYR A 234 5.94 11.72 -6.96
CA TYR A 234 5.67 10.41 -7.58
C TYR A 234 4.23 9.98 -7.35
N PHE A 235 3.62 9.40 -8.40
CA PHE A 235 2.25 8.89 -8.42
C PHE A 235 2.26 7.45 -8.91
N ILE A 236 1.93 6.50 -8.05
CA ILE A 236 1.96 5.07 -8.39
C ILE A 236 0.77 4.73 -9.29
N GLN A 237 1.05 4.14 -10.44
CA GLN A 237 0.06 3.66 -11.40
C GLN A 237 -0.29 2.19 -11.21
N GLY A 238 0.56 1.43 -10.53
CA GLY A 238 0.37 0.03 -10.24
C GLY A 238 1.54 -0.84 -10.61
N ARG A 239 1.39 -2.13 -10.44
CA ARG A 239 2.40 -3.12 -10.82
C ARG A 239 2.26 -3.49 -12.29
N GLN A 240 3.35 -3.40 -13.04
CA GLN A 240 3.39 -3.63 -14.49
C GLN A 240 2.76 -4.98 -14.91
N SER A 241 2.97 -6.02 -14.10
CA SER A 241 2.51 -7.38 -14.41
C SER A 241 1.04 -7.66 -14.05
N VAL A 242 0.40 -6.81 -13.24
CA VAL A 242 -0.92 -7.09 -12.65
C VAL A 242 -1.91 -5.95 -12.86
N ASP A 243 -1.49 -4.71 -12.61
CA ASP A 243 -2.40 -3.57 -12.53
C ASP A 243 -2.42 -2.73 -13.82
N ILE A 244 -1.48 -2.94 -14.74
CA ILE A 244 -1.45 -2.22 -16.02
C ILE A 244 -2.14 -3.06 -17.10
N ILE A 245 -3.31 -2.60 -17.50
CA ILE A 245 -4.14 -3.22 -18.54
C ILE A 245 -3.70 -2.68 -19.90
N LYS A 246 -3.29 -3.56 -20.80
CA LYS A 246 -2.97 -3.19 -22.19
C LYS A 246 -4.17 -3.47 -23.09
N THR A 247 -4.73 -2.43 -23.70
CA THR A 247 -5.88 -2.53 -24.59
C THR A 247 -5.75 -1.57 -25.78
N GLY A 248 -5.90 -2.09 -26.99
CA GLY A 248 -5.84 -1.28 -28.21
C GLY A 248 -4.53 -0.50 -28.42
N GLY A 249 -3.43 -0.92 -27.80
CA GLY A 249 -2.15 -0.19 -27.81
C GLY A 249 -1.96 0.82 -26.67
N GLU A 250 -3.01 1.06 -25.90
CA GLU A 250 -2.97 1.95 -24.73
C GLU A 250 -2.71 1.17 -23.43
N LYS A 251 -2.11 1.85 -22.46
CA LYS A 251 -1.94 1.35 -21.09
C LYS A 251 -2.96 2.04 -20.19
N VAL A 252 -3.69 1.26 -19.41
CA VAL A 252 -4.70 1.76 -18.47
C VAL A 252 -4.36 1.23 -17.09
N SER A 253 -4.19 2.12 -16.12
CA SER A 253 -3.98 1.75 -14.73
C SER A 253 -5.31 1.27 -14.11
N ALA A 254 -5.34 0.04 -13.60
CA ALA A 254 -6.49 -0.46 -12.84
C ALA A 254 -6.72 0.38 -11.58
N LEU A 255 -5.65 0.87 -10.94
CA LEU A 255 -5.75 1.71 -9.75
C LEU A 255 -6.37 3.08 -10.06
N GLU A 256 -6.11 3.65 -11.24
CA GLU A 256 -6.74 4.89 -11.69
C GLU A 256 -8.23 4.68 -11.91
N VAL A 257 -8.62 3.62 -12.64
CA VAL A 257 -10.02 3.26 -12.85
C VAL A 257 -10.75 3.01 -11.52
N GLU A 258 -10.14 2.25 -10.61
CA GLU A 258 -10.71 2.01 -9.27
C GLU A 258 -10.91 3.32 -8.49
N ARG A 259 -9.96 4.25 -8.57
CA ARG A 259 -10.04 5.56 -7.91
C ARG A 259 -11.19 6.40 -8.46
N GLU A 260 -11.32 6.47 -9.78
CA GLU A 260 -12.41 7.19 -10.45
C GLU A 260 -13.78 6.59 -10.09
N LEU A 261 -13.91 5.27 -10.17
CA LEU A 261 -15.16 4.58 -9.80
C LEU A 261 -15.53 4.84 -8.32
N LEU A 262 -14.56 4.82 -7.42
CA LEU A 262 -14.81 5.08 -6.01
C LEU A 262 -15.14 6.56 -5.75
N SER A 263 -14.64 7.49 -6.57
CA SER A 263 -14.98 8.92 -6.46
C SER A 263 -16.41 9.22 -6.87
N LEU A 264 -16.97 8.42 -7.80
CA LEU A 264 -18.37 8.51 -8.25
C LEU A 264 -19.35 7.89 -7.24
N TYR A 265 -18.84 7.14 -6.25
CA TYR A 265 -19.68 6.54 -5.23
C TYR A 265 -20.17 7.59 -4.23
N VAL A 266 -21.31 8.19 -4.55
CA VAL A 266 -22.14 8.90 -3.56
C VAL A 266 -22.61 7.82 -2.58
N PRO A 267 -22.46 8.00 -1.25
CA PRO A 267 -22.94 7.02 -0.29
C PRO A 267 -24.46 6.97 -0.32
N VAL A 268 -25.02 6.21 -1.24
CA VAL A 268 -26.39 5.75 -1.16
C VAL A 268 -26.33 4.58 -0.17
N SER A 269 -27.14 4.65 0.86
CA SER A 269 -27.32 3.64 1.91
C SER A 269 -27.88 2.30 1.34
N TYR A 270 -27.12 1.64 0.48
CA TYR A 270 -27.42 0.29 0.02
C TYR A 270 -26.27 -0.67 0.41
N PRO A 271 -26.57 -1.70 1.24
CA PRO A 271 -25.53 -2.61 1.74
C PRO A 271 -25.00 -3.63 0.73
N CYS A 272 -25.35 -3.54 -0.55
CA CYS A 272 -25.20 -4.68 -1.47
C CYS A 272 -24.06 -4.60 -2.50
N LEU A 273 -23.27 -3.52 -2.58
CA LEU A 273 -22.19 -3.42 -3.57
C LEU A 273 -20.77 -3.64 -3.03
N HIS A 274 -20.63 -3.79 -1.73
CA HIS A 274 -19.32 -4.03 -1.10
C HIS A 274 -18.68 -5.42 -1.36
N PRO A 275 -19.41 -6.49 -1.74
CA PRO A 275 -18.80 -7.77 -2.06
C PRO A 275 -18.20 -7.87 -3.46
N LEU A 276 -18.62 -7.03 -4.43
CA LEU A 276 -18.25 -7.23 -5.83
C LEU A 276 -16.84 -6.78 -6.20
N VAL A 277 -16.29 -5.79 -5.52
CA VAL A 277 -14.93 -5.30 -5.82
C VAL A 277 -13.85 -6.16 -5.15
N HIS A 278 -14.18 -6.84 -4.06
CA HIS A 278 -13.21 -7.68 -3.33
C HIS A 278 -13.06 -9.09 -3.88
N ASP A 279 -14.05 -9.59 -4.64
CA ASP A 279 -14.07 -10.99 -5.11
C ASP A 279 -13.36 -11.18 -6.48
N TYR A 280 -13.09 -10.09 -7.21
CA TYR A 280 -12.38 -10.20 -8.49
C TYR A 280 -10.90 -10.58 -8.37
N ARG A 281 -10.28 -10.43 -7.21
CA ARG A 281 -8.86 -10.78 -7.00
C ARG A 281 -8.59 -12.25 -6.63
N HIS A 282 -9.62 -13.06 -6.38
CA HIS A 282 -9.44 -14.45 -5.91
C HIS A 282 -10.04 -15.55 -6.78
N THR A 283 -10.69 -15.26 -7.91
CA THR A 283 -11.38 -16.29 -8.70
C THR A 283 -10.72 -16.69 -10.01
N ASP A 284 -9.48 -16.31 -10.29
CA ASP A 284 -8.84 -16.78 -11.53
C ASP A 284 -7.68 -17.74 -11.30
N ARG A 285 -8.00 -18.93 -10.80
CA ARG A 285 -7.21 -20.13 -11.05
C ARG A 285 -8.13 -21.32 -11.26
N ARG A 286 -8.71 -21.45 -12.46
CA ARG A 286 -9.06 -22.69 -13.18
C ARG A 286 -10.01 -22.43 -14.36
N VAL A 287 -9.48 -21.95 -15.45
CA VAL A 287 -10.14 -22.22 -16.75
C VAL A 287 -9.52 -23.51 -17.29
N LYS A 288 -10.22 -24.61 -17.12
CA LYS A 288 -10.00 -25.83 -17.91
C LYS A 288 -10.54 -25.59 -19.29
N SER A 289 -9.68 -25.71 -20.30
CA SER A 289 -10.06 -25.74 -21.70
C SER A 289 -11.03 -26.89 -22.01
N PRO A 290 -12.07 -26.70 -22.86
CA PRO A 290 -12.89 -27.78 -23.39
C PRO A 290 -12.29 -28.25 -24.70
N ASN A 291 -11.89 -29.52 -24.78
CA ASN A 291 -12.11 -30.39 -25.94
C ASN A 291 -11.31 -31.69 -25.80
N ASN A 292 -11.93 -32.85 -25.68
CA ASN A 292 -12.26 -33.74 -26.78
C ASN A 292 -13.04 -34.94 -26.27
N ARG A 293 -14.18 -35.16 -26.92
CA ARG A 293 -14.95 -36.41 -26.84
C ARG A 293 -14.23 -37.48 -27.66
N SER A 294 -14.03 -38.67 -27.09
CA SER A 294 -14.30 -39.93 -27.81
C SER A 294 -14.45 -41.08 -26.82
N SER A 295 -15.53 -41.77 -27.06
CA SER A 295 -16.10 -43.01 -26.56
C SER A 295 -15.11 -44.16 -26.31
N SER A 296 -15.28 -44.95 -25.20
CA SER A 296 -15.69 -46.34 -25.30
C SER A 296 -15.53 -47.10 -23.97
N THR A 297 -16.65 -47.71 -23.55
CA THR A 297 -16.81 -49.02 -22.89
C THR A 297 -16.03 -49.43 -21.66
N SER A 298 -16.80 -49.63 -20.58
CA SER A 298 -16.56 -50.52 -19.44
C SER A 298 -16.32 -51.98 -19.86
N PRO A 299 -15.96 -52.98 -19.01
CA PRO A 299 -16.31 -53.18 -17.61
C PRO A 299 -15.28 -53.89 -16.67
N SER A 300 -15.59 -53.82 -15.37
CA SER A 300 -15.56 -54.88 -14.34
C SER A 300 -14.26 -55.41 -13.71
N LEU A 301 -14.33 -55.38 -12.37
CA LEU A 301 -14.12 -56.43 -11.36
C LEU A 301 -12.70 -56.68 -10.71
N ARG A 302 -12.81 -56.67 -9.39
CA ARG A 302 -12.19 -57.48 -8.32
C ARG A 302 -10.98 -56.94 -7.54
N THR A 303 -11.29 -56.59 -6.32
CA THR A 303 -10.93 -57.14 -4.99
C THR A 303 -9.49 -57.63 -4.68
N MET A 304 -9.12 -57.36 -3.41
CA MET A 304 -8.08 -57.95 -2.52
C MET A 304 -6.76 -57.17 -2.53
N GLY A 305 -6.15 -56.75 -1.42
CA GLY A 305 -6.18 -57.18 -0.05
C GLY A 305 -4.82 -56.85 0.59
N SER A 306 -4.89 -56.28 1.77
CA SER A 306 -4.01 -56.52 2.93
C SER A 306 -2.55 -56.05 3.02
N LYS A 307 -2.27 -55.50 4.23
CA LYS A 307 -1.01 -55.49 5.03
C LYS A 307 0.06 -54.46 4.63
N GLY A 308 0.33 -53.37 5.34
CA GLY A 308 0.82 -53.38 6.72
C GLY A 308 2.33 -53.20 6.77
N ARG A 309 2.81 -52.02 7.23
CA ARG A 309 3.99 -51.89 8.10
C ARG A 309 4.23 -50.42 8.48
N ARG A 310 4.18 -50.18 9.77
CA ARG A 310 4.79 -49.01 10.46
C ARG A 310 6.30 -49.10 10.36
N ARG A 311 6.97 -47.97 10.20
CA ARG A 311 8.34 -47.80 10.72
C ARG A 311 8.46 -46.45 11.35
N ASP A 312 8.72 -46.49 12.65
CA ASP A 312 9.24 -45.41 13.48
C ASP A 312 10.64 -45.01 13.00
N TYR A 313 10.96 -43.71 13.03
CA TYR A 313 12.33 -43.23 13.15
C TYR A 313 12.39 -42.09 14.15
N THR A 314 13.07 -42.40 15.25
CA THR A 314 13.59 -41.47 16.25
C THR A 314 14.84 -40.78 15.73
N ALA A 315 14.98 -39.55 16.20
CA ALA A 315 16.14 -38.66 16.01
C ALA A 315 17.43 -39.19 16.68
N PRO A 316 18.60 -38.59 16.39
CA PRO A 316 19.21 -37.67 17.37
C PRO A 316 19.20 -36.20 16.91
#